data_d789000af2178f1ae16eadb551aad757
#
_entry.id   d789000af2178f1ae16eadb551aad757
#
_cell.length_a   1.000
_cell.length_b   1.000
_cell.length_c   1.000
_cell.angle_alpha   90.00
_cell.angle_beta   90.00
_cell.angle_gamma   90.00
#
_symmetry.space_group_name_H-M   'P 1'
#
loop_
_entity.id
_entity.type
_entity.pdbx_description
1 polymer ?
#
loop_
_entity_poly.entity_id
_entity_poly.type
_entity_poly.pdbx_seq_one_letter_code
_entity_poly.pdbx_strand_id
1 'polypeptide(L)'
;KDYINYKLTGVHCTDYSDASGMLLLDVQHKCWSKEMLDICGVSEAKMPKLFESWEPVGTLTAEAAAKLGLPEGVKVCAGAGDNAAAAVGCGAVGNGKCNISLGTSGTVFITSSTFGVDKQNALHSFDHADGGYHLMGCILSAASCNKWWMEDILNTQDFGKEQEPITAEKLGANDVYYLPYLMGERSPHNDPAARGSFIGLRMDSTRADMTQAVLEGVAFAIKDCVEIARAQGVEIASSTLCGGGAKSPLWQIGRAS
;
A
#
# COMPACT_ATOMS: atom_id res chain seq x y z
N LYS A 1 15.34 8.72 0.46
CA LYS A 1 16.25 7.79 -0.22
C LYS A 1 17.20 8.58 -1.16
N ASP A 2 16.73 9.30 -2.15
CA ASP A 2 17.54 9.93 -3.18
C ASP A 2 18.51 11.00 -2.65
N TYR A 3 18.08 11.79 -1.66
CA TYR A 3 18.97 12.70 -0.96
C TYR A 3 20.13 11.97 -0.27
N ILE A 4 19.87 10.82 0.33
CA ILE A 4 20.91 10.00 0.97
C ILE A 4 21.87 9.47 -0.10
N ASN A 5 21.36 8.94 -1.21
CA ASN A 5 22.20 8.50 -2.35
C ASN A 5 23.10 9.63 -2.87
N TYR A 6 22.53 10.83 -3.02
CA TYR A 6 23.31 12.01 -3.40
C TYR A 6 24.42 12.33 -2.38
N LYS A 7 24.12 12.30 -1.09
CA LYS A 7 25.13 12.54 -0.03
C LYS A 7 26.21 11.48 0.01
N LEU A 8 25.90 10.25 -0.38
CA LEU A 8 26.84 9.13 -0.40
C LEU A 8 27.74 9.14 -1.66
N THR A 9 27.19 9.53 -2.81
CA THR A 9 27.83 9.34 -4.11
C THR A 9 28.08 10.63 -4.90
N GLY A 10 27.39 11.72 -4.55
CA GLY A 10 27.37 12.97 -5.36
C GLY A 10 26.49 12.89 -6.61
N VAL A 11 25.79 11.77 -6.84
CA VAL A 11 24.96 11.53 -8.03
C VAL A 11 23.49 11.88 -7.76
N HIS A 12 22.90 12.70 -8.64
CA HIS A 12 21.45 12.92 -8.65
C HIS A 12 20.75 11.78 -9.39
N CYS A 13 20.08 10.92 -8.63
CA CYS A 13 19.43 9.72 -9.14
C CYS A 13 18.12 9.48 -8.42
N THR A 14 17.25 8.70 -9.06
CA THR A 14 16.09 8.05 -8.44
C THR A 14 15.89 6.69 -9.11
N ASP A 15 15.06 5.83 -8.53
CA ASP A 15 14.68 4.57 -9.16
C ASP A 15 13.25 4.64 -9.72
N TYR A 16 12.92 3.70 -10.61
CA TYR A 16 11.61 3.67 -11.26
C TYR A 16 10.47 3.52 -10.28
N SER A 17 10.62 2.74 -9.21
CA SER A 17 9.53 2.50 -8.26
C SER A 17 9.16 3.77 -7.47
N ASP A 18 10.14 4.58 -7.08
CA ASP A 18 9.91 5.85 -6.38
C ASP A 18 9.47 6.95 -7.35
N ALA A 19 10.09 7.01 -8.55
CA ALA A 19 9.72 7.95 -9.60
C ALA A 19 8.26 7.78 -10.07
N SER A 20 7.72 6.56 -10.06
CA SER A 20 6.32 6.29 -10.37
C SER A 20 5.35 7.09 -9.50
N GLY A 21 5.70 7.34 -8.25
CA GLY A 21 4.88 8.12 -7.31
C GLY A 21 4.90 9.64 -7.57
N MET A 22 5.82 10.14 -8.40
CA MET A 22 5.94 11.56 -8.71
C MET A 22 4.89 12.08 -9.71
N LEU A 23 4.17 11.18 -10.41
CA LEU A 23 3.23 11.48 -11.51
C LEU A 23 3.90 12.12 -12.74
N LEU A 24 5.23 12.16 -12.79
CA LEU A 24 6.03 12.68 -13.90
C LEU A 24 6.68 11.57 -14.72
N LEU A 25 6.62 10.33 -14.27
CA LEU A 25 7.12 9.15 -14.97
C LEU A 25 6.05 8.58 -15.89
N ASP A 26 6.43 8.27 -17.13
CA ASP A 26 5.70 7.31 -17.96
C ASP A 26 6.08 5.90 -17.50
N VAL A 27 5.23 5.32 -16.65
CA VAL A 27 5.48 4.01 -16.03
C VAL A 27 5.59 2.91 -17.08
N GLN A 28 4.78 2.96 -18.12
CA GLN A 28 4.79 1.96 -19.20
C GLN A 28 6.12 1.94 -19.96
N HIS A 29 6.68 3.11 -20.27
CA HIS A 29 7.87 3.25 -21.08
C HIS A 29 9.15 3.49 -20.26
N LYS A 30 9.02 3.55 -18.93
CA LYS A 30 10.13 3.74 -17.98
C LYS A 30 11.00 4.97 -18.32
N CYS A 31 10.34 6.10 -18.59
CA CYS A 31 11.01 7.36 -18.88
C CYS A 31 10.21 8.55 -18.32
N TRP A 32 10.85 9.71 -18.23
CA TRP A 32 10.13 10.91 -17.86
C TRP A 32 9.09 11.26 -18.91
N SER A 33 7.85 11.51 -18.48
CA SER A 33 6.75 11.91 -19.35
C SER A 33 6.92 13.36 -19.79
N LYS A 34 7.25 13.55 -21.07
CA LYS A 34 7.39 14.90 -21.63
C LYS A 34 6.11 15.71 -21.47
N GLU A 35 4.95 15.09 -21.68
CA GLU A 35 3.65 15.74 -21.56
C GLU A 35 3.42 16.27 -20.14
N MET A 36 3.68 15.43 -19.12
CA MET A 36 3.50 15.82 -17.71
C MET A 36 4.53 16.87 -17.29
N LEU A 37 5.75 16.78 -17.77
CA LEU A 37 6.78 17.80 -17.52
C LEU A 37 6.38 19.14 -18.12
N ASP A 38 5.86 19.16 -19.35
CA ASP A 38 5.40 20.36 -20.03
C ASP A 38 4.19 21.00 -19.29
N ILE A 39 3.23 20.19 -18.82
CA ILE A 39 2.10 20.65 -17.99
C ILE A 39 2.60 21.32 -16.70
N CYS A 40 3.60 20.74 -16.05
CA CYS A 40 4.17 21.27 -14.82
C CYS A 40 5.19 22.40 -15.03
N GLY A 41 5.54 22.73 -16.27
CA GLY A 41 6.56 23.74 -16.58
C GLY A 41 7.98 23.35 -16.12
N VAL A 42 8.27 22.03 -16.06
CA VAL A 42 9.54 21.50 -15.59
C VAL A 42 10.34 20.99 -16.77
N SER A 43 11.60 21.43 -16.89
CA SER A 43 12.51 20.91 -17.91
C SER A 43 13.04 19.53 -17.51
N GLU A 44 13.10 18.58 -18.46
CA GLU A 44 13.68 17.26 -18.26
C GLU A 44 15.14 17.32 -17.76
N ALA A 45 15.89 18.36 -18.14
CA ALA A 45 17.25 18.59 -17.64
C ALA A 45 17.36 18.77 -16.11
N LYS A 46 16.24 19.02 -15.43
CA LYS A 46 16.17 19.10 -13.96
C LYS A 46 15.82 17.75 -13.31
N MET A 47 15.40 16.78 -14.11
CA MET A 47 15.02 15.47 -13.59
C MET A 47 16.25 14.63 -13.28
N PRO A 48 16.20 13.83 -12.18
CA PRO A 48 17.29 12.94 -11.85
C PRO A 48 17.39 11.80 -12.88
N LYS A 49 18.59 11.19 -12.98
CA LYS A 49 18.76 9.99 -13.78
C LYS A 49 17.99 8.82 -13.17
N LEU A 50 17.28 8.08 -14.01
CA LEU A 50 16.51 6.91 -13.65
C LEU A 50 17.38 5.65 -13.63
N PHE A 51 17.13 4.77 -12.67
CA PHE A 51 17.82 3.49 -12.50
C PHE A 51 16.80 2.41 -12.08
N GLU A 52 17.15 1.16 -12.33
CA GLU A 52 16.50 0.06 -11.65
C GLU A 52 16.93 0.05 -10.16
N SER A 53 16.05 -0.40 -9.27
CA SER A 53 16.28 -0.32 -7.81
C SER A 53 17.57 -0.99 -7.35
N TRP A 54 18.01 -2.05 -8.03
CA TRP A 54 19.23 -2.81 -7.71
C TRP A 54 20.50 -2.28 -8.42
N GLU A 55 20.35 -1.36 -9.36
CA GLU A 55 21.50 -0.84 -10.12
C GLU A 55 22.38 0.05 -9.25
N PRO A 56 23.71 -0.09 -9.34
CA PRO A 56 24.62 0.84 -8.71
C PRO A 56 24.56 2.22 -9.37
N VAL A 57 24.27 3.24 -8.57
CA VAL A 57 24.25 4.65 -9.00
C VAL A 57 25.64 5.29 -8.92
N GLY A 58 26.53 4.69 -8.15
CA GLY A 58 27.90 5.16 -7.93
C GLY A 58 28.59 4.40 -6.82
N THR A 59 29.70 4.96 -6.36
CA THR A 59 30.45 4.48 -5.18
C THR A 59 30.48 5.56 -4.11
N LEU A 60 30.75 5.17 -2.88
CA LEU A 60 30.94 6.13 -1.80
C LEU A 60 32.03 7.14 -2.15
N THR A 61 31.73 8.41 -1.90
CA THR A 61 32.78 9.45 -1.91
C THR A 61 33.79 9.19 -0.77
N ALA A 62 35.03 9.65 -0.91
CA ALA A 62 36.05 9.52 0.14
C ALA A 62 35.56 10.10 1.48
N GLU A 63 34.84 11.23 1.46
CA GLU A 63 34.25 11.84 2.66
C GLU A 63 33.20 10.94 3.32
N ALA A 64 32.29 10.36 2.51
CA ALA A 64 31.25 9.48 3.01
C ALA A 64 31.84 8.18 3.57
N ALA A 65 32.81 7.58 2.86
CA ALA A 65 33.51 6.39 3.29
C ALA A 65 34.21 6.62 4.64
N ALA A 66 34.94 7.71 4.80
CA ALA A 66 35.62 8.07 6.04
C ALA A 66 34.64 8.28 7.21
N LYS A 67 33.54 9.00 6.98
CA LYS A 67 32.51 9.23 8.01
C LYS A 67 31.80 7.96 8.49
N LEU A 68 31.61 7.00 7.59
CA LEU A 68 30.94 5.73 7.88
C LEU A 68 31.90 4.63 8.35
N GLY A 69 33.20 4.85 8.30
CA GLY A 69 34.20 3.83 8.59
C GLY A 69 34.20 2.67 7.59
N LEU A 70 33.81 2.94 6.34
CA LEU A 70 33.73 1.95 5.27
C LEU A 70 34.88 2.13 4.28
N PRO A 71 35.29 1.06 3.56
CA PRO A 71 36.30 1.18 2.52
C PRO A 71 35.83 2.03 1.34
N GLU A 72 36.74 2.65 0.62
CA GLU A 72 36.46 3.30 -0.65
C GLU A 72 35.99 2.27 -1.68
N GLY A 73 35.18 2.72 -2.66
CA GLY A 73 34.71 1.87 -3.74
C GLY A 73 33.48 1.01 -3.40
N VAL A 74 32.92 1.09 -2.20
CA VAL A 74 31.63 0.46 -1.88
C VAL A 74 30.56 1.02 -2.82
N LYS A 75 29.86 0.12 -3.52
CA LYS A 75 28.78 0.47 -4.44
C LYS A 75 27.52 0.89 -3.66
N VAL A 76 26.84 1.91 -4.16
CA VAL A 76 25.56 2.38 -3.64
C VAL A 76 24.50 2.08 -4.71
N CYS A 77 23.48 1.30 -4.37
CA CYS A 77 22.35 1.02 -5.25
C CYS A 77 21.33 2.15 -5.22
N ALA A 78 20.52 2.27 -6.26
CA ALA A 78 19.43 3.25 -6.33
C ALA A 78 18.46 3.11 -5.15
N GLY A 79 18.18 1.87 -4.72
CA GLY A 79 17.18 1.58 -3.72
C GLY A 79 15.77 1.68 -4.31
N ALA A 80 14.74 1.62 -3.48
CA ALA A 80 13.35 1.59 -3.93
C ALA A 80 12.48 2.56 -3.12
N GLY A 81 11.34 2.94 -3.65
CA GLY A 81 10.25 3.55 -2.89
C GLY A 81 9.83 2.62 -1.74
N ASP A 82 9.38 3.19 -0.62
CA ASP A 82 9.15 2.46 0.64
C ASP A 82 8.19 1.26 0.50
N ASN A 83 7.10 1.42 -0.25
CA ASN A 83 6.14 0.34 -0.49
C ASN A 83 6.74 -0.80 -1.34
N ALA A 84 7.50 -0.46 -2.38
CA ALA A 84 8.18 -1.44 -3.22
C ALA A 84 9.30 -2.17 -2.44
N ALA A 85 10.05 -1.45 -1.61
CA ALA A 85 11.07 -2.04 -0.72
C ALA A 85 10.43 -2.98 0.31
N ALA A 86 9.32 -2.56 0.93
CA ALA A 86 8.57 -3.38 1.88
C ALA A 86 8.01 -4.65 1.19
N ALA A 87 7.51 -4.53 -0.05
CA ALA A 87 7.02 -5.66 -0.83
C ALA A 87 8.13 -6.70 -1.08
N VAL A 88 9.33 -6.24 -1.46
CA VAL A 88 10.52 -7.12 -1.57
C VAL A 88 10.81 -7.81 -0.25
N GLY A 89 10.82 -7.06 0.85
CA GLY A 89 11.06 -7.61 2.20
C GLY A 89 10.02 -8.65 2.63
N CYS A 90 8.78 -8.54 2.16
CA CYS A 90 7.70 -9.50 2.41
C CYS A 90 7.63 -10.64 1.39
N GLY A 91 8.55 -10.69 0.42
CA GLY A 91 8.57 -11.71 -0.63
C GLY A 91 7.52 -11.51 -1.73
N ALA A 92 6.92 -10.31 -1.84
CA ALA A 92 6.03 -9.95 -2.93
C ALA A 92 6.86 -9.50 -4.15
N VAL A 93 7.51 -10.45 -4.80
CA VAL A 93 8.31 -10.30 -6.01
C VAL A 93 7.89 -11.30 -7.07
N GLY A 94 8.07 -10.97 -8.33
CA GLY A 94 7.57 -11.74 -9.47
C GLY A 94 6.06 -11.58 -9.64
N ASN A 95 5.49 -12.29 -10.60
CA ASN A 95 4.09 -12.15 -10.99
C ASN A 95 3.12 -12.76 -9.96
N GLY A 96 1.99 -12.12 -9.74
CA GLY A 96 0.88 -12.69 -8.98
C GLY A 96 1.09 -12.77 -7.46
N LYS A 97 2.02 -12.01 -6.90
CA LYS A 97 2.19 -11.89 -5.45
C LYS A 97 1.44 -10.68 -4.93
N CYS A 98 0.80 -10.84 -3.78
CA CYS A 98 0.07 -9.75 -3.14
C CYS A 98 0.61 -9.53 -1.73
N ASN A 99 0.80 -8.27 -1.35
CA ASN A 99 1.03 -7.88 0.03
C ASN A 99 -0.11 -6.98 0.49
N ILE A 100 -0.75 -7.34 1.59
CA ILE A 100 -1.81 -6.55 2.22
C ILE A 100 -1.25 -5.99 3.52
N SER A 101 -1.16 -4.67 3.61
CA SER A 101 -0.75 -4.00 4.84
C SER A 101 -1.95 -3.41 5.57
N LEU A 102 -2.11 -3.78 6.83
CA LEU A 102 -3.12 -3.24 7.75
C LEU A 102 -2.48 -2.37 8.81
N GLY A 103 -2.11 -1.18 8.40
CA GLY A 103 -1.67 -0.10 9.28
C GLY A 103 -2.83 0.83 9.63
N THR A 104 -2.54 2.08 9.97
CA THR A 104 -3.54 3.16 10.11
C THR A 104 -4.41 3.24 8.87
N SER A 105 -3.80 3.32 7.69
CA SER A 105 -4.40 3.06 6.38
C SER A 105 -4.14 1.62 5.95
N GLY A 106 -4.83 1.16 4.91
CA GLY A 106 -4.62 -0.16 4.32
C GLY A 106 -4.06 -0.06 2.91
N THR A 107 -3.12 -0.92 2.56
CA THR A 107 -2.65 -1.02 1.18
C THR A 107 -2.78 -2.45 0.66
N VAL A 108 -3.15 -2.55 -0.60
CA VAL A 108 -3.16 -3.80 -1.37
C VAL A 108 -2.15 -3.63 -2.48
N PHE A 109 -1.03 -4.30 -2.39
CA PHE A 109 0.08 -4.24 -3.33
C PHE A 109 0.11 -5.54 -4.12
N ILE A 110 -0.09 -5.48 -5.43
CA ILE A 110 -0.21 -6.66 -6.28
C ILE A 110 0.82 -6.59 -7.40
N THR A 111 1.75 -7.52 -7.43
CA THR A 111 2.83 -7.57 -8.42
C THR A 111 2.34 -8.11 -9.76
N SER A 112 2.86 -7.56 -10.84
CA SER A 112 2.58 -7.98 -12.21
C SER A 112 3.84 -7.92 -13.07
N SER A 113 3.99 -8.87 -13.96
CA SER A 113 5.05 -8.84 -14.99
C SER A 113 4.69 -7.96 -16.19
N THR A 114 3.44 -7.52 -16.27
CA THR A 114 2.93 -6.68 -17.36
C THR A 114 2.37 -5.39 -16.82
N PHE A 115 2.59 -4.30 -17.58
CA PHE A 115 1.98 -3.02 -17.27
C PHE A 115 0.44 -3.11 -17.35
N GLY A 116 -0.23 -2.54 -16.37
CA GLY A 116 -1.68 -2.44 -16.32
C GLY A 116 -2.12 -1.11 -15.73
N VAL A 117 -3.19 -0.55 -16.25
CA VAL A 117 -3.82 0.68 -15.75
C VAL A 117 -5.28 0.43 -15.47
N ASP A 118 -5.71 0.76 -14.27
CA ASP A 118 -7.13 0.80 -13.97
C ASP A 118 -7.79 2.03 -14.62
N LYS A 119 -8.70 1.79 -15.56
CA LYS A 119 -9.39 2.86 -16.31
C LYS A 119 -10.29 3.73 -15.44
N GLN A 120 -10.65 3.26 -14.24
CA GLN A 120 -11.46 4.00 -13.28
C GLN A 120 -10.60 4.77 -12.26
N ASN A 121 -9.28 4.65 -12.36
CA ASN A 121 -8.31 5.26 -11.43
C ASN A 121 -8.53 4.87 -9.96
N ALA A 122 -9.14 3.71 -9.71
CA ALA A 122 -9.32 3.17 -8.36
C ALA A 122 -8.02 2.58 -7.80
N LEU A 123 -7.15 2.05 -8.68
CA LEU A 123 -5.83 1.52 -8.34
C LEU A 123 -4.73 2.36 -9.01
N HIS A 124 -3.64 2.52 -8.31
CA HIS A 124 -2.42 3.13 -8.84
C HIS A 124 -1.58 2.08 -9.58
N SER A 125 -0.94 2.49 -10.67
CA SER A 125 -0.01 1.66 -11.44
C SER A 125 1.40 2.20 -11.31
N PHE A 126 2.33 1.39 -10.85
CA PHE A 126 3.71 1.76 -10.57
C PHE A 126 4.69 0.71 -11.12
N ASP A 127 5.93 1.14 -11.34
CA ASP A 127 7.06 0.21 -11.47
C ASP A 127 7.36 -0.45 -10.12
N HIS A 128 7.80 -1.69 -10.17
CA HIS A 128 8.21 -2.43 -8.98
C HIS A 128 9.73 -2.56 -8.88
N ALA A 129 10.22 -2.71 -7.65
CA ALA A 129 11.66 -2.81 -7.37
C ALA A 129 12.34 -4.07 -7.95
N ASP A 130 11.58 -5.03 -8.45
CA ASP A 130 12.07 -6.23 -9.14
C ASP A 130 12.15 -6.10 -10.67
N GLY A 131 11.88 -4.90 -11.20
CA GLY A 131 11.88 -4.60 -12.64
C GLY A 131 10.53 -4.85 -13.34
N GLY A 132 9.55 -5.42 -12.63
CA GLY A 132 8.18 -5.54 -13.08
C GLY A 132 7.34 -4.32 -12.73
N TYR A 133 6.04 -4.56 -12.57
CA TYR A 133 5.05 -3.54 -12.22
C TYR A 133 4.24 -3.97 -11.00
N HIS A 134 3.50 -3.04 -10.44
CA HIS A 134 2.48 -3.38 -9.46
C HIS A 134 1.27 -2.47 -9.56
N LEU A 135 0.12 -3.02 -9.18
CA LEU A 135 -1.07 -2.25 -8.89
C LEU A 135 -1.17 -2.04 -7.37
N MET A 136 -1.54 -0.86 -6.96
CA MET A 136 -1.69 -0.54 -5.56
C MET A 136 -3.04 0.10 -5.26
N GLY A 137 -3.83 -0.57 -4.42
CA GLY A 137 -4.99 0.02 -3.76
C GLY A 137 -4.60 0.61 -2.40
N CYS A 138 -5.14 1.77 -2.07
CA CYS A 138 -4.91 2.41 -0.79
C CYS A 138 -6.23 2.86 -0.17
N ILE A 139 -6.66 2.20 0.90
CA ILE A 139 -7.80 2.60 1.71
C ILE A 139 -7.32 3.52 2.83
N LEU A 140 -8.01 4.64 3.05
CA LEU A 140 -7.54 5.68 3.96
C LEU A 140 -7.69 5.30 5.43
N SER A 141 -8.66 4.45 5.76
CA SER A 141 -8.94 4.04 7.13
C SER A 141 -9.02 2.51 7.21
N ALA A 142 -8.01 1.87 7.80
CA ALA A 142 -7.95 0.42 8.00
C ALA A 142 -7.94 0.06 9.50
N ALA A 143 -6.79 -0.25 10.09
CA ALA A 143 -6.72 -0.52 11.52
C ALA A 143 -7.11 0.71 12.37
N SER A 144 -7.02 1.91 11.80
CA SER A 144 -7.55 3.13 12.44
C SER A 144 -9.06 3.07 12.69
N CYS A 145 -9.85 2.40 11.84
CA CYS A 145 -11.28 2.21 12.11
C CYS A 145 -11.52 1.39 13.37
N ASN A 146 -10.79 0.28 13.52
CA ASN A 146 -10.90 -0.54 14.73
C ASN A 146 -10.39 0.22 15.97
N LYS A 147 -9.27 0.97 15.82
CA LYS A 147 -8.78 1.81 16.91
C LYS A 147 -9.79 2.86 17.33
N TRP A 148 -10.33 3.63 16.39
CA TRP A 148 -11.37 4.63 16.63
C TRP A 148 -12.60 4.02 17.30
N TRP A 149 -13.06 2.86 16.80
CA TRP A 149 -14.21 2.16 17.38
C TRP A 149 -13.95 1.77 18.84
N MET A 150 -12.80 1.16 19.12
CA MET A 150 -12.45 0.70 20.46
C MET A 150 -12.16 1.85 21.43
N GLU A 151 -11.28 2.76 21.07
CA GLU A 151 -10.78 3.79 21.98
C GLU A 151 -11.75 4.97 22.11
N ASP A 152 -12.28 5.50 20.99
CA ASP A 152 -13.07 6.72 21.01
C ASP A 152 -14.56 6.46 21.20
N ILE A 153 -15.11 5.36 20.67
CA ILE A 153 -16.54 5.05 20.78
C ILE A 153 -16.82 4.14 21.97
N LEU A 154 -16.10 3.04 22.10
CA LEU A 154 -16.32 2.07 23.18
C LEU A 154 -15.57 2.43 24.48
N ASN A 155 -14.64 3.37 24.42
CA ASN A 155 -13.79 3.80 25.54
C ASN A 155 -13.06 2.64 26.21
N THR A 156 -12.48 1.74 25.41
CA THR A 156 -11.73 0.58 25.88
C THR A 156 -10.42 0.41 25.11
N GLN A 157 -9.41 -0.12 25.78
CA GLN A 157 -8.15 -0.55 25.15
C GLN A 157 -8.01 -2.07 25.13
N ASP A 158 -9.01 -2.80 25.64
CA ASP A 158 -9.03 -4.26 25.65
C ASP A 158 -9.71 -4.79 24.37
N PHE A 159 -8.97 -4.74 23.27
CA PHE A 159 -9.42 -5.22 21.96
C PHE A 159 -9.77 -6.71 21.98
N GLY A 160 -9.03 -7.51 22.75
CA GLY A 160 -9.25 -8.95 22.86
C GLY A 160 -10.63 -9.26 23.46
N LYS A 161 -10.95 -8.65 24.59
CA LYS A 161 -12.22 -8.82 25.28
C LYS A 161 -13.42 -8.40 24.43
N GLU A 162 -13.32 -7.27 23.72
CA GLU A 162 -14.40 -6.79 22.84
C GLU A 162 -14.63 -7.70 21.64
N GLN A 163 -13.60 -8.42 21.20
CA GLN A 163 -13.66 -9.34 20.06
C GLN A 163 -13.98 -10.79 20.47
N GLU A 164 -13.89 -11.14 21.74
CA GLU A 164 -14.14 -12.50 22.24
C GLU A 164 -15.52 -13.08 21.85
N PRO A 165 -16.63 -12.30 21.81
CA PRO A 165 -17.94 -12.80 21.39
C PRO A 165 -18.04 -13.12 19.88
N ILE A 166 -17.07 -12.67 19.08
CA ILE A 166 -17.05 -12.86 17.62
C ILE A 166 -16.33 -14.19 17.34
N THR A 167 -17.08 -15.20 16.93
CA THR A 167 -16.52 -16.50 16.56
C THR A 167 -16.28 -16.60 15.05
N ALA A 168 -15.42 -17.53 14.64
CA ALA A 168 -15.11 -17.73 13.23
C ALA A 168 -16.36 -18.06 12.38
N GLU A 169 -17.32 -18.78 12.97
CA GLU A 169 -18.58 -19.17 12.31
C GLU A 169 -19.51 -17.97 12.06
N LYS A 170 -19.35 -16.88 12.81
CA LYS A 170 -20.12 -15.65 12.62
C LYS A 170 -19.57 -14.73 11.55
N LEU A 171 -18.31 -14.90 11.16
CA LEU A 171 -17.70 -14.05 10.14
C LEU A 171 -18.40 -14.23 8.79
N GLY A 172 -18.77 -13.12 8.16
CA GLY A 172 -19.54 -13.08 6.93
C GLY A 172 -21.06 -13.31 7.09
N ALA A 173 -21.53 -13.59 8.30
CA ALA A 173 -22.95 -13.80 8.59
C ALA A 173 -23.60 -12.66 9.41
N ASN A 174 -22.95 -11.51 9.49
CA ASN A 174 -23.45 -10.34 10.19
C ASN A 174 -24.45 -9.58 9.30
N ASP A 175 -25.60 -9.18 9.88
CA ASP A 175 -26.59 -8.34 9.18
C ASP A 175 -26.27 -6.85 9.29
N VAL A 176 -25.28 -6.47 10.10
CA VAL A 176 -24.79 -5.09 10.26
C VAL A 176 -23.55 -4.93 9.41
N TYR A 177 -23.54 -3.91 8.57
CA TYR A 177 -22.41 -3.55 7.73
C TYR A 177 -21.81 -2.22 8.16
N TYR A 178 -20.52 -2.06 7.96
CA TYR A 178 -19.82 -0.81 8.22
C TYR A 178 -19.04 -0.34 6.99
N LEU A 179 -19.22 0.92 6.63
CA LEU A 179 -18.42 1.60 5.60
C LEU A 179 -17.24 2.30 6.29
N PRO A 180 -15.98 1.94 5.97
CA PRO A 180 -14.81 2.40 6.74
C PRO A 180 -14.31 3.79 6.33
N TYR A 181 -15.12 4.64 5.71
CA TYR A 181 -14.70 5.87 5.05
C TYR A 181 -14.63 7.08 5.98
N LEU A 182 -14.00 6.93 7.16
CA LEU A 182 -13.92 7.97 8.18
C LEU A 182 -13.22 9.26 7.70
N MET A 183 -12.29 9.14 6.77
CA MET A 183 -11.50 10.24 6.23
C MET A 183 -11.75 10.50 4.73
N GLY A 184 -12.91 10.12 4.22
CA GLY A 184 -13.10 9.95 2.79
C GLY A 184 -12.49 8.63 2.31
N GLU A 185 -12.47 8.38 1.00
CA GLU A 185 -11.82 7.18 0.48
C GLU A 185 -11.09 7.46 -0.82
N ARG A 186 -9.92 6.82 -0.96
CA ARG A 186 -9.14 6.81 -2.19
C ARG A 186 -9.51 5.59 -3.02
N SER A 187 -9.02 4.42 -2.67
CA SER A 187 -9.37 3.16 -3.35
C SER A 187 -10.52 2.47 -2.62
N PRO A 188 -11.54 1.96 -3.29
CA PRO A 188 -11.72 1.96 -4.75
C PRO A 188 -12.54 3.13 -5.28
N HIS A 189 -13.03 4.04 -4.45
CA HIS A 189 -14.09 4.99 -4.82
C HIS A 189 -13.57 6.34 -5.32
N ASN A 190 -12.35 6.73 -4.91
CA ASN A 190 -11.77 8.05 -5.19
C ASN A 190 -12.73 9.20 -4.80
N ASP A 191 -13.38 9.07 -3.64
CA ASP A 191 -14.37 10.02 -3.13
C ASP A 191 -13.92 10.62 -1.77
N PRO A 192 -13.35 11.83 -1.74
CA PRO A 192 -12.96 12.47 -0.51
C PRO A 192 -14.14 12.91 0.37
N ALA A 193 -15.37 12.91 -0.18
CA ALA A 193 -16.59 13.23 0.55
C ALA A 193 -17.27 12.02 1.18
N ALA A 194 -16.82 10.78 0.89
CA ALA A 194 -17.34 9.56 1.51
C ALA A 194 -17.21 9.63 3.04
N ARG A 195 -18.15 9.02 3.75
CA ARG A 195 -18.17 9.01 5.23
C ARG A 195 -18.45 7.61 5.76
N GLY A 196 -17.90 7.33 6.94
CA GLY A 196 -18.18 6.11 7.68
C GLY A 196 -19.66 6.00 8.04
N SER A 197 -20.22 4.80 7.96
CA SER A 197 -21.63 4.55 8.23
C SER A 197 -21.86 3.12 8.69
N PHE A 198 -22.79 2.93 9.61
CA PHE A 198 -23.37 1.62 9.90
C PHE A 198 -24.70 1.45 9.16
N ILE A 199 -24.91 0.28 8.56
CA ILE A 199 -26.10 -0.06 7.77
C ILE A 199 -26.67 -1.38 8.31
N GLY A 200 -28.00 -1.51 8.35
CA GLY A 200 -28.66 -2.75 8.77
C GLY A 200 -28.89 -2.89 10.28
N LEU A 201 -28.71 -1.82 11.06
CA LEU A 201 -28.99 -1.85 12.50
C LEU A 201 -30.46 -2.16 12.79
N ARG A 202 -30.70 -3.04 13.77
CA ARG A 202 -32.01 -3.42 14.30
C ARG A 202 -32.04 -3.24 15.83
N MET A 203 -33.22 -3.37 16.43
CA MET A 203 -33.39 -3.24 17.87
C MET A 203 -32.61 -4.27 18.69
N ASP A 204 -32.32 -5.41 18.09
CA ASP A 204 -31.56 -6.52 18.66
C ASP A 204 -30.07 -6.55 18.27
N SER A 205 -29.62 -5.58 17.48
CA SER A 205 -28.20 -5.45 17.14
C SER A 205 -27.38 -5.16 18.40
N THR A 206 -26.34 -5.97 18.58
CA THR A 206 -25.48 -5.91 19.78
C THR A 206 -24.20 -5.12 19.53
N ARG A 207 -23.51 -4.78 20.61
CA ARG A 207 -22.15 -4.20 20.56
C ARG A 207 -21.16 -5.10 19.81
N ALA A 208 -21.30 -6.42 19.96
CA ALA A 208 -20.45 -7.39 19.26
C ALA A 208 -20.72 -7.38 17.74
N ASP A 209 -21.98 -7.28 17.32
CA ASP A 209 -22.33 -7.19 15.89
C ASP A 209 -21.75 -5.92 15.25
N MET A 210 -21.76 -4.79 15.95
CA MET A 210 -21.15 -3.55 15.48
C MET A 210 -19.62 -3.65 15.44
N THR A 211 -19.00 -4.29 16.43
CA THR A 211 -17.55 -4.54 16.45
C THR A 211 -17.13 -5.44 15.28
N GLN A 212 -17.89 -6.51 15.03
CA GLN A 212 -17.69 -7.38 13.87
C GLN A 212 -17.85 -6.60 12.56
N ALA A 213 -18.87 -5.77 12.44
CA ALA A 213 -19.09 -4.95 11.24
C ALA A 213 -17.90 -4.03 10.94
N VAL A 214 -17.26 -3.44 11.96
CA VAL A 214 -16.07 -2.59 11.76
C VAL A 214 -14.91 -3.40 11.19
N LEU A 215 -14.66 -4.62 11.69
CA LEU A 215 -13.60 -5.50 11.19
C LEU A 215 -13.89 -5.96 9.75
N GLU A 216 -15.12 -6.38 9.48
CA GLU A 216 -15.56 -6.84 8.16
C GLU A 216 -15.57 -5.73 7.13
N GLY A 217 -16.00 -4.52 7.48
CA GLY A 217 -16.05 -3.38 6.59
C GLY A 217 -14.66 -3.02 6.02
N VAL A 218 -13.63 -3.08 6.86
CA VAL A 218 -12.23 -2.92 6.40
C VAL A 218 -11.82 -4.06 5.47
N ALA A 219 -12.21 -5.31 5.79
CA ALA A 219 -11.89 -6.46 4.95
C ALA A 219 -12.60 -6.39 3.58
N PHE A 220 -13.83 -5.93 3.53
CA PHE A 220 -14.58 -5.72 2.28
C PHE A 220 -13.95 -4.62 1.42
N ALA A 221 -13.55 -3.49 2.00
CA ALA A 221 -12.87 -2.44 1.25
C ALA A 221 -11.52 -2.92 0.63
N ILE A 222 -10.79 -3.78 1.34
CA ILE A 222 -9.60 -4.44 0.80
C ILE A 222 -9.98 -5.40 -0.33
N LYS A 223 -11.03 -6.20 -0.15
CA LYS A 223 -11.53 -7.13 -1.16
C LYS A 223 -11.91 -6.38 -2.44
N ASP A 224 -12.57 -5.25 -2.35
CA ASP A 224 -12.94 -4.43 -3.52
C ASP A 224 -11.70 -4.05 -4.34
N CYS A 225 -10.60 -3.65 -3.70
CA CYS A 225 -9.34 -3.39 -4.41
C CYS A 225 -8.78 -4.65 -5.10
N VAL A 226 -8.87 -5.81 -4.46
CA VAL A 226 -8.44 -7.10 -5.03
C VAL A 226 -9.32 -7.48 -6.24
N GLU A 227 -10.63 -7.32 -6.14
CA GLU A 227 -11.56 -7.66 -7.25
C GLU A 227 -11.37 -6.73 -8.46
N ILE A 228 -11.07 -5.44 -8.24
CA ILE A 228 -10.73 -4.52 -9.34
C ILE A 228 -9.48 -4.99 -10.08
N ALA A 229 -8.43 -5.42 -9.35
CA ALA A 229 -7.23 -5.96 -9.98
C ALA A 229 -7.51 -7.25 -10.75
N ARG A 230 -8.31 -8.15 -10.18
CA ARG A 230 -8.73 -9.39 -10.86
C ARG A 230 -9.55 -9.13 -12.12
N ALA A 231 -10.44 -8.14 -12.08
CA ALA A 231 -11.22 -7.73 -13.26
C ALA A 231 -10.36 -7.21 -14.41
N GLN A 232 -9.13 -6.78 -14.14
CA GLN A 232 -8.13 -6.40 -15.13
C GLN A 232 -7.25 -7.57 -15.61
N GLY A 233 -7.56 -8.80 -15.20
CA GLY A 233 -6.85 -9.99 -15.58
C GLY A 233 -5.57 -10.24 -14.75
N VAL A 234 -5.39 -9.55 -13.63
CA VAL A 234 -4.25 -9.78 -12.74
C VAL A 234 -4.54 -11.01 -11.87
N GLU A 235 -3.73 -12.04 -12.01
CA GLU A 235 -3.80 -13.23 -11.17
C GLU A 235 -3.10 -12.97 -9.84
N ILE A 236 -3.74 -13.39 -8.74
CA ILE A 236 -3.16 -13.35 -7.40
C ILE A 236 -2.99 -14.79 -6.92
N ALA A 237 -1.76 -15.29 -7.02
CA ALA A 237 -1.41 -16.65 -6.64
C ALA A 237 -1.21 -16.83 -5.13
N SER A 238 -0.74 -15.78 -4.45
CA SER A 238 -0.54 -15.82 -3.00
C SER A 238 -0.57 -14.41 -2.42
N SER A 239 -0.93 -14.31 -1.15
CA SER A 239 -0.92 -13.06 -0.42
C SER A 239 -0.16 -13.19 0.90
N THR A 240 0.52 -12.11 1.29
CA THR A 240 1.10 -11.93 2.62
C THR A 240 0.39 -10.78 3.34
N LEU A 241 0.40 -10.84 4.65
CA LEU A 241 -0.24 -9.86 5.50
C LEU A 241 0.76 -9.24 6.45
N CYS A 242 0.75 -7.91 6.54
CA CYS A 242 1.60 -7.17 7.46
C CYS A 242 0.84 -6.01 8.14
N GLY A 243 1.55 -5.25 8.97
CA GLY A 243 0.97 -4.16 9.75
C GLY A 243 0.38 -4.59 11.09
N GLY A 244 -0.04 -3.62 11.90
CA GLY A 244 -0.59 -3.85 13.24
C GLY A 244 -1.84 -4.72 13.25
N GLY A 245 -2.73 -4.53 12.27
CA GLY A 245 -3.95 -5.31 12.11
C GLY A 245 -3.70 -6.79 11.79
N ALA A 246 -2.53 -7.13 11.24
CA ALA A 246 -2.15 -8.52 10.99
C ALA A 246 -2.02 -9.37 12.26
N LYS A 247 -1.94 -8.74 13.43
CA LYS A 247 -1.90 -9.43 14.72
C LYS A 247 -3.28 -9.91 15.19
N SER A 248 -4.37 -9.45 14.59
CA SER A 248 -5.73 -9.87 14.95
C SER A 248 -6.06 -11.22 14.32
N PRO A 249 -6.31 -12.27 15.13
CA PRO A 249 -6.72 -13.57 14.60
C PRO A 249 -7.99 -13.50 13.75
N LEU A 250 -8.98 -12.69 14.17
CA LEU A 250 -10.23 -12.50 13.44
C LEU A 250 -10.01 -11.91 12.04
N TRP A 251 -9.10 -10.93 11.92
CA TRP A 251 -8.76 -10.39 10.60
C TRP A 251 -7.96 -11.37 9.72
N GLN A 252 -7.22 -12.28 10.32
CA GLN A 252 -6.53 -13.32 9.56
C GLN A 252 -7.53 -14.34 8.99
N ILE A 253 -8.51 -14.80 9.78
CA ILE A 253 -9.52 -15.78 9.36
C ILE A 253 -10.49 -15.16 8.35
N GLY A 254 -11.00 -13.97 8.59
CA GLY A 254 -11.98 -13.29 7.73
C GLY A 254 -11.51 -12.96 6.31
N ARG A 255 -10.25 -13.24 5.99
CA ARG A 255 -9.66 -13.06 4.65
C ARG A 255 -9.28 -14.34 3.95
N ALA A 256 -9.31 -15.46 4.66
CA ALA A 256 -9.05 -16.79 4.08
C ALA A 256 -10.29 -17.39 3.41
N SER A 257 -11.45 -16.75 3.53
CA SER A 257 -12.74 -17.19 2.96
C SER A 257 -13.17 -16.37 1.75
#